data_377cdbe38a73fed1051c22c16f25dd3e
#
_entry.id   377cdbe38a73fed1051c22c16f25dd3e
#
_cell.length_a   1.000
_cell.length_b   1.000
_cell.length_c   1.000
_cell.angle_alpha   90.00
_cell.angle_beta   90.00
_cell.angle_gamma   90.00
#
_symmetry.space_group_name_H-M   'P 1'
#
loop_
_entity.id
_entity.type
_entity.pdbx_description
1 polymer ?
#
loop_
_entity_poly.entity_id
_entity_poly.type
_entity_poly.pdbx_seq_one_letter_code
_entity_poly.pdbx_strand_id
1 'polypeptide(L)'
;MKKFSIKAIFRFVELLIDQIRIELFDRNLKFIPIWYRDKIDASNGKLRRIGIQNVKQQIYDYIAVEGLSDILRRIGEHQYASIKGRGQLAGAKRISRWMRNKNLRCIGKADIKKCFPSINHGLLMNFLNKRIKNDDLLWLIQTLIDTFEQGLSIGSYLSQYLCNLYMSQLYHEISENMYRIRKKRDG
;
A
#
# COMPACT_ATOMS: atom_id res chain seq x y z
N MET A 1 -9.14 5.01 -37.55
CA MET A 1 -9.08 5.53 -36.14
C MET A 1 -9.42 7.02 -36.17
N LYS A 2 -10.54 7.44 -35.53
CA LYS A 2 -10.86 8.87 -35.40
C LYS A 2 -9.85 9.53 -34.45
N LYS A 3 -9.09 10.50 -34.92
CA LYS A 3 -8.21 11.34 -34.08
C LYS A 3 -9.10 12.21 -33.20
N PHE A 4 -9.12 11.96 -31.90
CA PHE A 4 -9.74 12.88 -30.95
C PHE A 4 -8.93 14.19 -30.92
N SER A 5 -9.63 15.33 -31.00
CA SER A 5 -8.98 16.63 -30.84
C SER A 5 -8.52 16.79 -29.39
N ILE A 6 -7.38 17.43 -29.14
CA ILE A 6 -6.88 17.75 -27.80
C ILE A 6 -7.95 18.45 -26.96
N LYS A 7 -8.71 19.39 -27.57
CA LYS A 7 -9.84 20.07 -26.88
C LYS A 7 -10.93 19.11 -26.40
N ALA A 8 -11.23 18.07 -27.18
CA ALA A 8 -12.21 17.07 -26.78
C ALA A 8 -11.72 16.23 -25.60
N ILE A 9 -10.42 15.93 -25.55
CA ILE A 9 -9.81 15.22 -24.43
C ILE A 9 -9.88 16.06 -23.15
N PHE A 10 -9.51 17.34 -23.19
CA PHE A 10 -9.60 18.24 -22.03
C PHE A 10 -11.03 18.36 -21.50
N ARG A 11 -12.00 18.58 -22.39
CA ARG A 11 -13.41 18.64 -21.99
C ARG A 11 -13.90 17.36 -21.34
N PHE A 12 -13.47 16.19 -21.84
CA PHE A 12 -13.78 14.91 -21.22
C PHE A 12 -13.18 14.77 -19.81
N VAL A 13 -11.93 15.21 -19.62
CA VAL A 13 -11.26 15.18 -18.32
C VAL A 13 -11.98 16.10 -17.33
N GLU A 14 -12.38 17.30 -17.72
CA GLU A 14 -13.15 18.22 -16.87
C GLU A 14 -14.47 17.59 -16.40
N LEU A 15 -15.25 17.03 -17.33
CA LEU A 15 -16.50 16.35 -17.00
C LEU A 15 -16.27 15.16 -16.04
N LEU A 16 -15.19 14.40 -16.21
CA LEU A 16 -14.85 13.29 -15.33
C LEU A 16 -14.48 13.79 -13.93
N ILE A 17 -13.73 14.89 -13.81
CA ILE A 17 -13.38 15.51 -12.54
C ILE A 17 -14.65 15.95 -11.80
N ASP A 18 -15.57 16.62 -12.46
CA ASP A 18 -16.82 17.09 -11.87
C ASP A 18 -17.69 15.91 -11.40
N GLN A 19 -17.77 14.85 -12.19
CA GLN A 19 -18.47 13.63 -11.80
C GLN A 19 -17.85 13.01 -10.55
N ILE A 20 -16.53 12.90 -10.48
CA ILE A 20 -15.82 12.35 -9.31
C ILE A 20 -16.07 13.20 -8.08
N ARG A 21 -16.06 14.53 -8.20
CA ARG A 21 -16.38 15.45 -7.10
C ARG A 21 -17.77 15.22 -6.52
N ILE A 22 -18.78 15.13 -7.40
CA ILE A 22 -20.17 14.87 -6.99
C ILE A 22 -20.26 13.53 -6.27
N GLU A 23 -19.69 12.47 -6.84
CA GLU A 23 -19.74 11.13 -6.25
C GLU A 23 -19.06 11.06 -4.87
N LEU A 24 -17.96 11.77 -4.68
CA LEU A 24 -17.28 11.85 -3.39
C LEU A 24 -18.10 12.68 -2.38
N PHE A 25 -18.65 13.80 -2.81
CA PHE A 25 -19.45 14.68 -1.97
C PHE A 25 -20.73 13.97 -1.47
N ASP A 26 -21.42 13.28 -2.39
CA ASP A 26 -22.64 12.55 -2.08
C ASP A 26 -22.38 11.20 -1.40
N ARG A 27 -21.13 10.79 -1.23
CA ARG A 27 -20.70 9.48 -0.72
C ARG A 27 -21.37 8.33 -1.46
N ASN A 28 -21.55 8.45 -2.77
CA ASN A 28 -22.25 7.46 -3.62
C ASN A 28 -21.32 6.91 -4.70
N LEU A 29 -20.42 6.02 -4.32
CA LEU A 29 -19.50 5.36 -5.23
C LEU A 29 -20.10 4.03 -5.70
N LYS A 30 -20.11 3.84 -7.03
CA LYS A 30 -20.52 2.58 -7.65
C LYS A 30 -19.37 2.01 -8.46
N PHE A 31 -18.95 0.80 -8.12
CA PHE A 31 -17.88 0.10 -8.79
C PHE A 31 -18.39 -1.12 -9.55
N ILE A 32 -17.76 -1.38 -10.69
CA ILE A 32 -17.92 -2.67 -11.38
C ILE A 32 -17.13 -3.70 -10.59
N PRO A 33 -17.62 -4.94 -10.41
CA PRO A 33 -16.89 -5.99 -9.72
C PRO A 33 -15.47 -6.15 -10.27
N ILE A 34 -14.53 -6.37 -9.35
CA ILE A 34 -13.14 -6.59 -9.72
C ILE A 34 -13.02 -7.91 -10.46
N TRP A 35 -12.35 -7.88 -11.59
CA TRP A 35 -12.02 -9.08 -12.33
C TRP A 35 -10.67 -9.63 -11.87
N TYR A 36 -10.59 -10.94 -11.60
CA TYR A 36 -9.38 -11.58 -11.13
C TYR A 36 -8.72 -12.40 -12.23
N ARG A 37 -7.41 -12.25 -12.37
CA ARG A 37 -6.58 -13.03 -13.28
C ARG A 37 -5.45 -13.71 -12.54
N ASP A 38 -5.30 -15.00 -12.78
CA ASP A 38 -4.16 -15.75 -12.27
C ASP A 38 -2.93 -15.53 -13.17
N LYS A 39 -1.80 -15.20 -12.55
CA LYS A 39 -0.51 -15.00 -13.23
C LYS A 39 0.59 -15.74 -12.48
N ILE A 40 1.41 -16.46 -13.22
CA ILE A 40 2.62 -17.07 -12.66
C ILE A 40 3.69 -16.01 -12.51
N ASP A 41 4.23 -15.86 -11.29
CA ASP A 41 5.35 -14.98 -11.00
C ASP A 41 6.63 -15.59 -11.60
N ALA A 42 7.21 -14.92 -12.58
CA ALA A 42 8.39 -15.41 -13.31
C ALA A 42 9.62 -15.58 -12.40
N SER A 43 9.68 -14.90 -11.26
CA SER A 43 10.84 -14.97 -10.35
C SER A 43 10.86 -16.21 -9.46
N ASN A 44 9.70 -16.78 -9.15
CA ASN A 44 9.59 -17.89 -8.18
C ASN A 44 8.55 -18.97 -8.54
N GLY A 45 7.92 -18.89 -9.71
CA GLY A 45 6.93 -19.85 -10.21
C GLY A 45 5.60 -19.86 -9.43
N LYS A 46 5.39 -18.96 -8.49
CA LYS A 46 4.16 -18.92 -7.68
C LYS A 46 2.99 -18.35 -8.45
N LEU A 47 1.84 -19.02 -8.36
CA LEU A 47 0.58 -18.49 -8.88
C LEU A 47 0.11 -17.33 -8.02
N ARG A 48 -0.19 -16.19 -8.66
CA ARG A 48 -0.71 -14.99 -8.01
C ARG A 48 -2.05 -14.61 -8.62
N ARG A 49 -3.07 -14.49 -7.78
CA ARG A 49 -4.37 -13.95 -8.16
C ARG A 49 -4.30 -12.43 -8.12
N ILE A 50 -4.39 -11.80 -9.29
CA ILE A 50 -4.26 -10.35 -9.45
C ILE A 50 -5.65 -9.77 -9.72
N GLY A 51 -6.08 -8.83 -8.88
CA GLY A 51 -7.32 -8.08 -9.10
C GLY A 51 -7.10 -6.97 -10.12
N ILE A 52 -7.95 -6.93 -11.13
CA ILE A 52 -7.95 -5.90 -12.17
C ILE A 52 -9.13 -4.98 -11.92
N GLN A 53 -8.83 -3.80 -11.42
CA GLN A 53 -9.81 -2.75 -11.19
C GLN A 53 -10.13 -2.02 -12.49
N ASN A 54 -11.35 -1.47 -12.60
CA ASN A 54 -11.66 -0.54 -13.68
C ASN A 54 -10.91 0.80 -13.50
N VAL A 55 -10.78 1.57 -14.56
CA VAL A 55 -10.02 2.83 -14.56
C VAL A 55 -10.58 3.82 -13.52
N LYS A 56 -11.89 3.91 -13.37
CA LYS A 56 -12.54 4.79 -12.40
C LYS A 56 -12.13 4.44 -10.97
N GLN A 57 -12.16 3.15 -10.60
CA GLN A 57 -11.72 2.70 -9.29
C GLN A 57 -10.24 2.99 -9.03
N GLN A 58 -9.39 2.85 -10.06
CA GLN A 58 -7.97 3.23 -9.94
C GLN A 58 -7.80 4.73 -9.63
N ILE A 59 -8.63 5.61 -10.20
CA ILE A 59 -8.58 7.05 -9.89
C ILE A 59 -8.89 7.28 -8.41
N TYR A 60 -9.90 6.59 -7.84
CA TYR A 60 -10.19 6.70 -6.41
C TYR A 60 -9.07 6.11 -5.53
N ASP A 61 -8.39 5.05 -5.96
CA ASP A 61 -7.19 4.56 -5.27
C ASP A 61 -6.11 5.67 -5.19
N TYR A 62 -5.88 6.42 -6.28
CA TYR A 62 -4.93 7.54 -6.28
C TYR A 62 -5.37 8.66 -5.34
N ILE A 63 -6.66 9.03 -5.34
CA ILE A 63 -7.21 10.06 -4.44
C ILE A 63 -7.02 9.65 -2.98
N ALA A 64 -7.33 8.39 -2.64
CA ALA A 64 -7.15 7.87 -1.29
C ALA A 64 -5.68 7.86 -0.86
N VAL A 65 -4.75 7.47 -1.74
CA VAL A 65 -3.30 7.49 -1.45
C VAL A 65 -2.79 8.92 -1.25
N GLU A 66 -3.26 9.88 -2.05
CA GLU A 66 -2.89 11.28 -1.86
C GLU A 66 -3.39 11.79 -0.51
N GLY A 67 -4.61 11.45 -0.11
CA GLY A 67 -5.15 11.76 1.22
C GLY A 67 -4.36 11.12 2.37
N LEU A 68 -3.66 10.00 2.11
CA LEU A 68 -2.79 9.33 3.08
C LEU A 68 -1.38 9.93 3.17
N SER A 69 -1.01 10.91 2.36
CA SER A 69 0.37 11.40 2.17
C SER A 69 1.09 11.71 3.48
N ASP A 70 0.43 12.37 4.43
CA ASP A 70 1.04 12.73 5.73
C ASP A 70 1.34 11.52 6.60
N ILE A 71 0.48 10.50 6.57
CA ILE A 71 0.68 9.28 7.36
C ILE A 71 1.73 8.39 6.72
N LEU A 72 1.80 8.37 5.39
CA LEU A 72 2.78 7.59 4.65
C LEU A 72 4.23 8.04 4.95
N ARG A 73 4.44 9.26 5.42
CA ARG A 73 5.75 9.71 5.92
C ARG A 73 6.23 8.95 7.16
N ARG A 74 5.32 8.31 7.90
CA ARG A 74 5.63 7.51 9.09
C ARG A 74 5.99 6.05 8.79
N ILE A 75 5.99 5.66 7.51
CA ILE A 75 6.48 4.34 7.08
C ILE A 75 7.98 4.25 7.42
N GLY A 76 8.37 3.13 8.01
CA GLY A 76 9.72 2.91 8.50
C GLY A 76 10.81 3.17 7.45
N GLU A 77 11.94 3.68 7.88
CA GLU A 77 13.05 4.06 6.99
C GLU A 77 13.53 2.89 6.11
N HIS A 78 13.47 1.68 6.65
CA HIS A 78 13.96 0.47 5.99
C HIS A 78 12.86 -0.37 5.34
N GLN A 79 11.68 0.18 5.13
CA GLN A 79 10.65 -0.43 4.28
C GLN A 79 10.89 0.00 2.83
N TYR A 80 11.11 -0.97 1.94
CA TYR A 80 11.55 -0.70 0.56
C TYR A 80 10.51 -1.07 -0.50
N ALA A 81 9.50 -1.86 -0.17
CA ALA A 81 8.53 -2.32 -1.14
C ALA A 81 7.58 -1.21 -1.57
N SER A 82 7.43 -0.98 -2.87
CA SER A 82 6.43 -0.08 -3.48
C SER A 82 6.40 1.35 -2.89
N ILE A 83 7.53 1.88 -2.48
CA ILE A 83 7.68 3.25 -1.95
C ILE A 83 8.52 4.06 -2.94
N LYS A 84 8.03 5.24 -3.32
CA LYS A 84 8.76 6.15 -4.22
C LYS A 84 10.14 6.49 -3.66
N GLY A 85 11.16 6.40 -4.50
CA GLY A 85 12.56 6.64 -4.10
C GLY A 85 13.22 5.49 -3.33
N ARG A 86 12.47 4.43 -3.02
CA ARG A 86 12.95 3.19 -2.43
C ARG A 86 12.68 2.03 -3.39
N GLY A 87 13.22 0.86 -3.14
CA GLY A 87 12.98 -0.29 -3.99
C GLY A 87 13.98 -1.40 -3.71
N GLN A 88 13.87 -2.48 -4.45
CA GLN A 88 14.68 -3.68 -4.26
C GLN A 88 16.19 -3.38 -4.27
N LEU A 89 16.65 -2.54 -5.21
CA LEU A 89 18.07 -2.17 -5.30
C LEU A 89 18.54 -1.37 -4.08
N ALA A 90 17.71 -0.43 -3.60
CA ALA A 90 18.02 0.36 -2.40
C ALA A 90 18.09 -0.55 -1.17
N GLY A 91 17.15 -1.48 -1.02
CA GLY A 91 17.16 -2.49 0.04
C GLY A 91 18.41 -3.37 -0.02
N ALA A 92 18.76 -3.90 -1.19
CA ALA A 92 19.96 -4.70 -1.38
C ALA A 92 21.25 -3.95 -1.01
N LYS A 93 21.38 -2.69 -1.45
CA LYS A 93 22.53 -1.84 -1.07
C LYS A 93 22.61 -1.60 0.44
N ARG A 94 21.48 -1.42 1.12
CA ARG A 94 21.44 -1.24 2.58
C ARG A 94 21.86 -2.53 3.29
N ILE A 95 21.32 -3.68 2.90
CA ILE A 95 21.70 -4.98 3.46
C ILE A 95 23.19 -5.24 3.25
N SER A 96 23.72 -5.02 2.04
CA SER A 96 25.16 -5.18 1.75
C SER A 96 26.04 -4.30 2.64
N ARG A 97 25.59 -3.07 2.98
CA ARG A 97 26.29 -2.19 3.90
C ARG A 97 26.30 -2.75 5.32
N TRP A 98 25.16 -3.25 5.80
CA TRP A 98 25.06 -3.88 7.11
C TRP A 98 25.92 -5.13 7.23
N MET A 99 25.94 -5.98 6.20
CA MET A 99 26.77 -7.20 6.18
C MET A 99 28.29 -6.91 6.30
N ARG A 100 28.73 -5.71 5.99
CA ARG A 100 30.15 -5.31 6.21
C ARG A 100 30.45 -4.97 7.67
N ASN A 101 29.42 -4.82 8.51
CA ASN A 101 29.61 -4.52 9.93
C ASN A 101 29.99 -5.81 10.68
N LYS A 102 31.24 -5.90 11.15
CA LYS A 102 31.78 -7.06 11.87
C LYS A 102 31.04 -7.38 13.19
N ASN A 103 30.28 -6.43 13.72
CA ASN A 103 29.49 -6.61 14.94
C ASN A 103 28.17 -7.34 14.71
N LEU A 104 27.70 -7.44 13.44
CA LEU A 104 26.51 -8.18 13.09
C LEU A 104 26.88 -9.64 12.82
N ARG A 105 26.44 -10.53 13.71
CA ARG A 105 26.79 -11.97 13.66
C ARG A 105 25.69 -12.84 13.11
N CYS A 106 24.46 -12.37 13.07
CA CYS A 106 23.30 -13.17 12.70
C CYS A 106 22.39 -12.38 11.75
N ILE A 107 21.75 -13.08 10.83
CA ILE A 107 20.70 -12.57 9.95
C ILE A 107 19.49 -13.49 10.13
N GLY A 108 18.34 -12.91 10.47
CA GLY A 108 17.06 -13.57 10.47
C GLY A 108 16.30 -13.23 9.20
N LYS A 109 15.63 -14.21 8.60
CA LYS A 109 14.68 -14.01 7.49
C LYS A 109 13.33 -14.54 7.89
N ALA A 110 12.32 -13.67 7.85
CA ALA A 110 10.92 -14.03 8.08
C ALA A 110 10.10 -13.69 6.84
N ASP A 111 9.03 -14.45 6.60
CA ASP A 111 8.08 -14.22 5.51
C ASP A 111 6.64 -14.36 6.03
N ILE A 112 5.75 -13.49 5.58
CA ILE A 112 4.34 -13.52 5.96
C ILE A 112 3.57 -14.28 4.88
N LYS A 113 3.04 -15.44 5.25
CA LYS A 113 2.24 -16.27 4.35
C LYS A 113 1.01 -15.48 3.88
N LYS A 114 0.84 -15.36 2.56
CA LYS A 114 -0.30 -14.68 1.92
C LYS A 114 -0.54 -13.27 2.50
N CYS A 115 0.50 -12.43 2.64
CA CYS A 115 0.44 -11.13 3.33
C CYS A 115 -0.79 -10.30 2.95
N PHE A 116 -1.01 -10.00 1.67
CA PHE A 116 -2.15 -9.20 1.21
C PHE A 116 -3.51 -9.82 1.57
N PRO A 117 -3.82 -11.07 1.20
CA PRO A 117 -5.09 -11.70 1.56
C PRO A 117 -5.29 -11.89 3.07
N SER A 118 -4.23 -11.88 3.87
CA SER A 118 -4.31 -12.10 5.32
C SER A 118 -4.62 -10.83 6.11
N ILE A 119 -4.58 -9.66 5.50
CA ILE A 119 -4.90 -8.40 6.18
C ILE A 119 -6.42 -8.31 6.39
N ASN A 120 -6.85 -8.36 7.64
CA ASN A 120 -8.25 -8.20 8.01
C ASN A 120 -8.67 -6.72 7.89
N HIS A 121 -9.79 -6.44 7.18
CA HIS A 121 -10.29 -5.09 6.97
C HIS A 121 -10.61 -4.37 8.28
N GLY A 122 -11.28 -5.05 9.21
CA GLY A 122 -11.64 -4.46 10.50
C GLY A 122 -10.41 -4.04 11.32
N LEU A 123 -9.37 -4.89 11.38
CA LEU A 123 -8.12 -4.57 12.07
C LEU A 123 -7.35 -3.45 11.36
N LEU A 124 -7.35 -3.44 10.03
CA LEU A 124 -6.75 -2.37 9.24
C LEU A 124 -7.46 -1.04 9.48
N MET A 125 -8.79 -1.02 9.45
CA MET A 125 -9.57 0.20 9.69
C MET A 125 -9.43 0.68 11.14
N ASN A 126 -9.41 -0.20 12.12
CA ASN A 126 -9.12 0.18 13.51
C ASN A 126 -7.74 0.82 13.66
N PHE A 127 -6.75 0.34 12.91
CA PHE A 127 -5.43 0.94 12.88
C PHE A 127 -5.45 2.34 12.22
N LEU A 128 -6.19 2.52 11.14
CA LEU A 128 -6.32 3.79 10.43
C LEU A 128 -7.10 4.82 11.25
N ASN A 129 -8.23 4.44 11.85
CA ASN A 129 -9.08 5.29 12.69
C ASN A 129 -8.32 5.94 13.86
N LYS A 130 -7.32 5.25 14.40
CA LYS A 130 -6.45 5.81 15.45
C LYS A 130 -5.50 6.90 14.95
N ARG A 131 -5.32 7.04 13.65
CA ARG A 131 -4.30 7.90 13.02
C ARG A 131 -4.86 8.96 12.08
N ILE A 132 -6.03 8.72 11.53
CA ILE A 132 -6.72 9.58 10.58
C ILE A 132 -7.96 10.14 11.29
N LYS A 133 -8.11 11.45 11.27
CA LYS A 133 -9.29 12.14 11.80
C LYS A 133 -10.29 12.56 10.71
N ASN A 134 -9.92 12.38 9.44
CA ASN A 134 -10.76 12.73 8.32
C ASN A 134 -11.68 11.56 8.00
N ASP A 135 -12.95 11.70 8.36
CA ASP A 135 -13.98 10.67 8.18
C ASP A 135 -14.30 10.40 6.71
N ASP A 136 -14.16 11.39 5.83
CA ASP A 136 -14.39 11.21 4.39
C ASP A 136 -13.29 10.33 3.77
N LEU A 137 -12.04 10.53 4.19
CA LEU A 137 -10.94 9.68 3.76
C LEU A 137 -11.09 8.25 4.29
N LEU A 138 -11.48 8.08 5.54
CA LEU A 138 -11.72 6.76 6.13
C LEU A 138 -12.86 6.04 5.41
N TRP A 139 -13.97 6.75 5.15
CA TRP A 139 -15.09 6.22 4.37
C TRP A 139 -14.64 5.80 2.96
N LEU A 140 -13.86 6.64 2.26
CA LEU A 140 -13.37 6.32 0.93
C LEU A 140 -12.51 5.05 0.94
N ILE A 141 -11.57 4.95 1.88
CA ILE A 141 -10.70 3.78 2.03
C ILE A 141 -11.53 2.52 2.31
N GLN A 142 -12.48 2.60 3.26
CA GLN A 142 -13.36 1.47 3.57
C GLN A 142 -14.15 1.02 2.34
N THR A 143 -14.76 1.96 1.62
CA THR A 143 -15.54 1.68 0.41
C THR A 143 -14.70 0.99 -0.67
N LEU A 144 -13.42 1.39 -0.82
CA LEU A 144 -12.51 0.80 -1.80
C LEU A 144 -12.06 -0.61 -1.39
N ILE A 145 -11.69 -0.83 -0.13
CA ILE A 145 -11.25 -2.17 0.31
C ILE A 145 -12.39 -3.17 0.38
N ASP A 146 -13.62 -2.73 0.62
CA ASP A 146 -14.81 -3.60 0.64
C ASP A 146 -15.17 -4.17 -0.75
N THR A 147 -14.56 -3.63 -1.81
CA THR A 147 -14.68 -4.23 -3.16
C THR A 147 -13.83 -5.48 -3.32
N PHE A 148 -12.91 -5.77 -2.40
CA PHE A 148 -12.03 -6.94 -2.47
C PHE A 148 -12.70 -8.17 -1.83
N GLU A 149 -12.50 -9.34 -2.43
CA GLU A 149 -13.07 -10.58 -1.88
C GLU A 149 -12.48 -10.95 -0.52
N GLN A 150 -11.19 -10.71 -0.34
CA GLN A 150 -10.48 -11.06 0.89
C GLN A 150 -9.23 -10.20 1.05
N GLY A 151 -9.09 -9.58 2.22
CA GLY A 151 -7.93 -8.78 2.57
C GLY A 151 -7.66 -7.66 1.56
N LEU A 152 -6.41 -7.45 1.21
CA LEU A 152 -6.01 -6.48 0.19
C LEU A 152 -5.77 -7.18 -1.15
N SER A 153 -6.14 -6.51 -2.25
CA SER A 153 -5.96 -7.06 -3.60
C SER A 153 -4.56 -6.80 -4.13
N ILE A 154 -3.94 -7.86 -4.65
CA ILE A 154 -2.72 -7.70 -5.47
C ILE A 154 -3.14 -7.08 -6.80
N GLY A 155 -2.62 -5.90 -7.12
CA GLY A 155 -2.98 -5.14 -8.33
C GLY A 155 -3.65 -3.79 -8.05
N SER A 156 -4.20 -3.57 -6.84
CA SER A 156 -4.67 -2.25 -6.41
C SER A 156 -3.50 -1.36 -5.99
N TYR A 157 -3.54 -0.12 -6.44
CA TYR A 157 -2.56 0.90 -6.05
C TYR A 157 -2.66 1.22 -4.56
N LEU A 158 -3.87 1.45 -4.06
CA LEU A 158 -4.13 1.71 -2.64
C LEU A 158 -3.64 0.57 -1.75
N SER A 159 -3.88 -0.69 -2.15
CA SER A 159 -3.47 -1.86 -1.38
C SER A 159 -1.97 -1.92 -1.07
N GLN A 160 -1.11 -1.46 -2.00
CA GLN A 160 0.33 -1.41 -1.79
C GLN A 160 0.69 -0.48 -0.63
N TYR A 161 0.08 0.70 -0.59
CA TYR A 161 0.34 1.70 0.45
C TYR A 161 -0.26 1.30 1.79
N LEU A 162 -1.48 0.76 1.80
CA LEU A 162 -2.11 0.27 3.02
C LEU A 162 -1.33 -0.89 3.65
N CYS A 163 -0.84 -1.83 2.84
CA CYS A 163 0.00 -2.92 3.32
C CYS A 163 1.29 -2.38 3.96
N ASN A 164 2.01 -1.47 3.29
CA ASN A 164 3.22 -0.87 3.82
C ASN A 164 2.97 -0.10 5.11
N LEU A 165 1.89 0.69 5.15
CA LEU A 165 1.52 1.46 6.33
C LEU A 165 1.14 0.54 7.50
N TYR A 166 0.39 -0.53 7.25
CA TYR A 166 0.01 -1.51 8.26
C TYR A 166 1.24 -2.26 8.80
N MET A 167 2.16 -2.66 7.92
CA MET A 167 3.41 -3.33 8.28
C MET A 167 4.40 -2.41 9.01
N SER A 168 4.22 -1.09 8.95
CA SER A 168 5.07 -0.17 9.69
C SER A 168 4.98 -0.38 11.22
N GLN A 169 3.87 -0.91 11.73
CA GLN A 169 3.74 -1.26 13.15
C GLN A 169 4.77 -2.32 13.54
N LEU A 170 4.86 -3.39 12.76
CA LEU A 170 5.84 -4.45 12.99
C LEU A 170 7.27 -3.92 12.85
N TYR A 171 7.51 -3.05 11.86
CA TYR A 171 8.82 -2.40 11.68
C TYR A 171 9.23 -1.61 12.93
N HIS A 172 8.36 -0.75 13.44
CA HIS A 172 8.64 0.07 14.62
C HIS A 172 8.81 -0.79 15.89
N GLU A 173 7.97 -1.82 16.06
CA GLU A 173 8.10 -2.74 17.18
C GLU A 173 9.48 -3.43 17.19
N ILE A 174 9.91 -3.96 16.05
CA ILE A 174 11.22 -4.63 15.93
C ILE A 174 12.37 -3.63 16.10
N SER A 175 12.29 -2.46 15.45
CA SER A 175 13.41 -1.51 15.41
C SER A 175 13.58 -0.71 16.69
N GLU A 176 12.51 -0.47 17.44
CA GLU A 176 12.51 0.43 18.61
C GLU A 176 12.39 -0.33 19.94
N ASN A 177 11.64 -1.43 19.99
CA ASN A 177 11.32 -2.11 21.23
C ASN A 177 12.03 -3.46 21.41
N MET A 178 12.41 -4.14 20.32
CA MET A 178 12.94 -5.51 20.45
C MET A 178 14.46 -5.58 20.58
N TYR A 179 15.20 -4.47 20.51
CA TYR A 179 16.63 -4.50 20.73
C TYR A 179 16.99 -4.17 22.18
N ARG A 180 17.95 -4.91 22.77
CA ARG A 180 18.50 -4.64 24.11
C ARG A 180 19.95 -4.21 23.98
N ILE A 181 20.28 -3.03 24.50
CA ILE A 181 21.67 -2.63 24.69
C ILE A 181 22.21 -3.40 25.90
N ARG A 182 23.08 -4.38 25.65
CA ARG A 182 23.85 -4.99 26.76
C ARG A 182 24.93 -3.99 27.17
N LYS A 183 24.77 -3.34 28.33
CA LYS A 183 25.89 -2.67 28.98
C LYS A 183 26.93 -3.74 29.29
N LYS A 184 28.18 -3.57 28.83
CA LYS A 184 29.30 -4.36 29.34
C LYS A 184 29.30 -4.13 30.85
N ARG A 185 29.28 -5.20 31.63
CA ARG A 185 29.73 -5.10 33.03
C ARG A 185 31.19 -4.78 32.94
N ASP A 186 31.54 -3.56 33.32
CA ASP A 186 32.94 -3.22 33.63
C ASP A 186 33.29 -4.08 34.82
N GLY A 187 34.25 -5.00 34.60
CA GLY A 187 34.81 -5.85 35.63
C GLY A 187 35.66 -5.04 36.58
#